data_012752b4abf7d74a2afd07937bda2899
#
_entry.id   012752b4abf7d74a2afd07937bda2899
#
_cell.length_a   1.000
_cell.length_b   1.000
_cell.length_c   1.000
_cell.angle_alpha   90.00
_cell.angle_beta   90.00
_cell.angle_gamma   90.00
#
_symmetry.space_group_name_H-M   'P 1'
#
loop_
_entity.id
_entity.type
_entity.pdbx_description
1 polymer ?
#
loop_
_entity_poly.entity_id
_entity_poly.type
_entity_poly.pdbx_seq_one_letter_code
_entity_poly.pdbx_strand_id
1 'polypeptide(L)'
;MNIQISPNFKKQSRKAISAIIAFIIFYIILLCLAFAFTIACIAGGIAMIVAKPMFFTLALGIGLAGLGVMIIVFLFKFMFSKHKTDLSNYKEITRKEEPKLFAFIDEIVKTTETKFPKKVYISSEVNASVFYDSSFWSMFLPIKKNLHIGLGLVNSVTHDELKAILSHEFGHFSQKSMKVGSYVYNVNQVIFNLLFDNDSYNKLILNWANVSGYFSI
;
A
#
# COMPACT_ATOMS: atom_id res chain seq x y z
N MET A 1 -9.57 -29.67 -10.85
CA MET A 1 -10.06 -30.07 -9.51
C MET A 1 -11.07 -29.02 -9.03
N ASN A 2 -12.38 -29.33 -9.03
CA ASN A 2 -13.41 -28.40 -8.55
C ASN A 2 -13.41 -28.38 -7.02
N ILE A 3 -12.67 -27.48 -6.41
CA ILE A 3 -12.66 -27.30 -4.96
C ILE A 3 -13.98 -26.62 -4.58
N GLN A 4 -14.88 -27.35 -3.90
CA GLN A 4 -16.11 -26.77 -3.35
C GLN A 4 -15.75 -25.83 -2.20
N ILE A 5 -15.95 -24.54 -2.43
CA ILE A 5 -15.70 -23.49 -1.44
C ILE A 5 -16.78 -23.58 -0.35
N SER A 6 -16.37 -23.76 0.92
CA SER A 6 -17.27 -23.82 2.08
C SER A 6 -18.26 -22.64 2.13
N PRO A 7 -19.55 -22.87 2.50
CA PRO A 7 -20.54 -21.81 2.67
C PRO A 7 -20.10 -20.72 3.67
N ASN A 8 -19.44 -21.13 4.75
CA ASN A 8 -18.89 -20.22 5.77
C ASN A 8 -17.82 -19.29 5.19
N PHE A 9 -16.96 -19.80 4.32
CA PHE A 9 -15.96 -19.02 3.64
C PHE A 9 -16.59 -17.95 2.72
N LYS A 10 -17.62 -18.32 1.96
CA LYS A 10 -18.37 -17.38 1.10
C LYS A 10 -19.01 -16.25 1.92
N LYS A 11 -19.56 -16.57 3.10
CA LYS A 11 -20.17 -15.58 4.01
C LYS A 11 -19.13 -14.62 4.57
N GLN A 12 -17.97 -15.12 5.02
CA GLN A 12 -16.88 -14.28 5.54
C GLN A 12 -16.24 -13.43 4.44
N SER A 13 -16.03 -13.98 3.25
CA SER A 13 -15.56 -13.23 2.08
C SER A 13 -16.48 -12.06 1.73
N ARG A 14 -17.81 -12.27 1.73
CA ARG A 14 -18.78 -11.19 1.47
C ARG A 14 -18.70 -10.10 2.54
N LYS A 15 -18.58 -10.47 3.82
CA LYS A 15 -18.40 -9.50 4.91
C LYS A 15 -17.12 -8.67 4.73
N ALA A 16 -16.01 -9.32 4.39
CA ALA A 16 -14.76 -8.63 4.14
C ALA A 16 -14.87 -7.66 2.96
N ILE A 17 -15.46 -8.09 1.85
CA ILE A 17 -15.67 -7.25 0.66
C ILE A 17 -16.59 -6.08 0.99
N SER A 18 -17.71 -6.30 1.73
CA SER A 18 -18.61 -5.22 2.12
C SER A 18 -17.94 -4.21 3.06
N ALA A 19 -17.10 -4.66 3.99
CA ALA A 19 -16.34 -3.79 4.87
C ALA A 19 -15.35 -2.91 4.08
N ILE A 20 -14.70 -3.47 3.06
CA ILE A 20 -13.79 -2.73 2.19
C ILE A 20 -14.54 -1.68 1.37
N ILE A 21 -15.70 -2.04 0.79
CA ILE A 21 -16.54 -1.08 0.06
C ILE A 21 -17.01 0.04 0.99
N ALA A 22 -17.45 -0.30 2.21
CA ALA A 22 -17.84 0.69 3.21
C ALA A 22 -16.67 1.62 3.58
N PHE A 23 -15.46 1.08 3.74
CA PHE A 23 -14.24 1.86 3.99
C PHE A 23 -13.97 2.85 2.84
N ILE A 24 -14.09 2.41 1.59
CA ILE A 24 -13.90 3.27 0.41
C ILE A 24 -14.90 4.42 0.40
N ILE A 25 -16.18 4.11 0.60
CA ILE A 25 -17.25 5.12 0.63
C ILE A 25 -16.99 6.12 1.76
N PHE A 26 -16.67 5.62 2.96
CA PHE A 26 -16.34 6.46 4.09
C PHE A 26 -15.13 7.37 3.82
N TYR A 27 -14.10 6.82 3.18
CA TYR A 27 -12.90 7.58 2.82
C TYR A 27 -13.19 8.69 1.80
N ILE A 28 -14.04 8.42 0.80
CA ILE A 28 -14.48 9.43 -0.17
C ILE A 28 -15.28 10.54 0.53
N ILE A 29 -16.20 10.18 1.43
CA ILE A 29 -16.96 11.16 2.23
C ILE A 29 -16.01 12.03 3.06
N LEU A 30 -15.01 11.42 3.71
CA LEU A 30 -14.02 12.11 4.52
C LEU A 30 -13.18 13.08 3.67
N LEU A 31 -12.80 12.69 2.45
CA LEU A 31 -12.13 13.59 1.50
C LEU A 31 -13.02 14.79 1.12
N CYS A 32 -14.28 14.55 0.79
CA CYS A 32 -15.22 15.63 0.45
C CYS A 32 -15.40 16.59 1.63
N LEU A 33 -15.55 16.08 2.86
CA LEU A 33 -15.64 16.90 4.07
C LEU A 33 -14.38 17.71 4.33
N ALA A 34 -13.19 17.11 4.11
CA ALA A 34 -11.93 17.81 4.26
C ALA A 34 -11.76 18.94 3.24
N PHE A 35 -12.17 18.72 1.99
CA PHE A 35 -12.20 19.77 0.97
C PHE A 35 -13.15 20.92 1.37
N ALA A 36 -14.38 20.59 1.78
CA ALA A 36 -15.35 21.59 2.23
C ALA A 36 -14.82 22.39 3.45
N PHE A 37 -14.22 21.68 4.40
CA PHE A 37 -13.62 22.30 5.59
C PHE A 37 -12.44 23.22 5.21
N THR A 38 -11.59 22.82 4.30
CA THR A 38 -10.47 23.66 3.83
C THR A 38 -10.97 24.94 3.16
N ILE A 39 -11.99 24.83 2.30
CA ILE A 39 -12.60 26.01 1.66
C ILE A 39 -13.18 26.94 2.72
N ALA A 40 -13.89 26.39 3.71
CA ALA A 40 -14.45 27.17 4.82
C ALA A 40 -13.35 27.85 5.66
N CYS A 41 -12.24 27.19 5.95
CA CYS A 41 -11.10 27.75 6.67
C CYS A 41 -10.44 28.89 5.88
N ILE A 42 -10.23 28.73 4.59
CA ILE A 42 -9.65 29.78 3.74
C ILE A 42 -10.59 30.97 3.64
N ALA A 43 -11.86 30.73 3.35
CA ALA A 43 -12.87 31.80 3.25
C ALA A 43 -13.04 32.54 4.58
N GLY A 44 -13.11 31.81 5.69
CA GLY A 44 -13.17 32.38 7.04
C GLY A 44 -11.95 33.19 7.40
N GLY A 45 -10.74 32.69 7.06
CA GLY A 45 -9.48 33.43 7.25
C GLY A 45 -9.44 34.74 6.47
N ILE A 46 -9.85 34.73 5.20
CA ILE A 46 -9.93 35.94 4.37
C ILE A 46 -10.97 36.92 4.94
N ALA A 47 -12.16 36.42 5.30
CA ALA A 47 -13.22 37.25 5.86
C ALA A 47 -12.79 37.97 7.15
N MET A 48 -12.07 37.29 8.04
CA MET A 48 -11.51 37.89 9.26
C MET A 48 -10.52 39.01 8.97
N ILE A 49 -9.62 38.80 8.01
CA ILE A 49 -8.60 39.80 7.61
C ILE A 49 -9.28 41.04 7.02
N VAL A 50 -10.28 40.85 6.15
CA VAL A 50 -11.03 41.95 5.50
C VAL A 50 -11.90 42.74 6.50
N ALA A 51 -12.51 42.05 7.45
CA ALA A 51 -13.39 42.70 8.45
C ALA A 51 -12.63 43.63 9.42
N LYS A 52 -11.44 43.20 9.87
CA LYS A 52 -10.58 43.99 10.77
C LYS A 52 -9.08 43.66 10.48
N PRO A 53 -8.40 44.45 9.67
CA PRO A 53 -7.00 44.20 9.34
C PRO A 53 -6.07 44.61 10.52
N MET A 54 -5.97 43.69 11.47
CA MET A 54 -5.06 43.81 12.63
C MET A 54 -4.06 42.67 12.58
N PHE A 55 -2.89 42.84 13.21
CA PHE A 55 -1.85 41.79 13.26
C PHE A 55 -2.40 40.47 13.77
N PHE A 56 -3.26 40.50 14.79
CA PHE A 56 -3.86 39.31 15.38
C PHE A 56 -4.83 38.59 14.41
N THR A 57 -5.67 39.30 13.69
CA THR A 57 -6.59 38.73 12.69
C THR A 57 -5.84 38.18 11.48
N LEU A 58 -4.74 38.82 11.09
CA LEU A 58 -3.85 38.31 10.03
C LEU A 58 -3.22 36.97 10.44
N ALA A 59 -2.64 36.91 11.66
CA ALA A 59 -2.01 35.69 12.16
C ALA A 59 -3.02 34.53 12.28
N LEU A 60 -4.22 34.80 12.84
CA LEU A 60 -5.29 33.81 12.93
C LEU A 60 -5.80 33.35 11.56
N GLY A 61 -6.01 34.26 10.62
CA GLY A 61 -6.49 33.95 9.27
C GLY A 61 -5.52 33.07 8.49
N ILE A 62 -4.22 33.39 8.56
CA ILE A 62 -3.16 32.56 7.93
C ILE A 62 -3.07 31.20 8.63
N GLY A 63 -3.13 31.17 9.97
CA GLY A 63 -3.13 29.93 10.73
C GLY A 63 -4.29 29.00 10.39
N LEU A 64 -5.50 29.56 10.27
CA LEU A 64 -6.71 28.83 9.91
C LEU A 64 -6.63 28.27 8.47
N ALA A 65 -6.17 29.09 7.52
CA ALA A 65 -5.95 28.64 6.14
C ALA A 65 -4.87 27.52 6.08
N GLY A 66 -3.77 27.68 6.80
CA GLY A 66 -2.71 26.69 6.91
C GLY A 66 -3.19 25.34 7.46
N LEU A 67 -4.04 25.36 8.49
CA LEU A 67 -4.65 24.16 9.07
C LEU A 67 -5.50 23.41 8.03
N GLY A 68 -6.34 24.12 7.26
CA GLY A 68 -7.13 23.51 6.19
C GLY A 68 -6.25 22.84 5.13
N VAL A 69 -5.19 23.50 4.67
CA VAL A 69 -4.23 22.95 3.70
C VAL A 69 -3.53 21.72 4.26
N MET A 70 -3.11 21.74 5.53
CA MET A 70 -2.44 20.60 6.16
C MET A 70 -3.32 19.34 6.19
N ILE A 71 -4.61 19.47 6.47
CA ILE A 71 -5.54 18.33 6.47
C ILE A 71 -5.62 17.70 5.08
N ILE A 72 -5.75 18.52 4.03
CA ILE A 72 -5.78 18.01 2.65
C ILE A 72 -4.45 17.33 2.31
N VAL A 73 -3.32 17.96 2.59
CA VAL A 73 -1.99 17.37 2.33
C VAL A 73 -1.83 16.02 3.03
N PHE A 74 -2.29 15.90 4.27
CA PHE A 74 -2.28 14.64 5.01
C PHE A 74 -3.09 13.54 4.31
N LEU A 75 -4.32 13.85 3.90
CA LEU A 75 -5.19 12.88 3.22
C LEU A 75 -4.62 12.48 1.85
N PHE A 76 -4.10 13.44 1.08
CA PHE A 76 -3.47 13.13 -0.20
C PHE A 76 -2.18 12.32 -0.04
N LYS A 77 -1.35 12.63 0.97
CA LYS A 77 -0.14 11.87 1.27
C LYS A 77 -0.44 10.38 1.45
N PHE A 78 -1.52 10.05 2.19
CA PHE A 78 -1.98 8.69 2.36
C PHE A 78 -2.30 8.00 1.02
N MET A 79 -3.00 8.68 0.13
CA MET A 79 -3.38 8.14 -1.19
C MET A 79 -2.17 7.87 -2.08
N PHE A 80 -1.08 8.63 -1.93
CA PHE A 80 0.16 8.49 -2.71
C PHE A 80 1.28 7.74 -1.97
N SER A 81 1.05 7.35 -0.73
CA SER A 81 2.00 6.55 0.03
C SER A 81 2.19 5.18 -0.64
N LYS A 82 3.44 4.79 -0.83
CA LYS A 82 3.84 3.49 -1.36
C LYS A 82 4.78 2.85 -0.35
N HIS A 83 4.39 1.71 0.15
CA HIS A 83 5.32 0.88 0.91
C HIS A 83 6.10 0.01 -0.09
N LYS A 84 7.39 0.28 -0.19
CA LYS A 84 8.30 -0.53 -1.01
C LYS A 84 8.96 -1.56 -0.12
N THR A 85 8.99 -2.80 -0.58
CA THR A 85 9.81 -3.84 0.04
C THR A 85 11.28 -3.40 -0.04
N ASP A 86 12.03 -3.56 1.05
CA ASP A 86 13.47 -3.32 1.01
C ASP A 86 14.13 -4.37 0.10
N LEU A 87 14.70 -3.90 -0.98
CA LEU A 87 15.34 -4.74 -2.01
C LEU A 87 16.87 -4.59 -2.01
N SER A 88 17.46 -4.05 -0.94
CA SER A 88 18.92 -3.82 -0.86
C SER A 88 19.75 -5.10 -1.07
N ASN A 89 19.20 -6.24 -0.61
CA ASN A 89 19.83 -7.56 -0.73
C ASN A 89 19.33 -8.39 -1.92
N TYR A 90 18.52 -7.79 -2.81
CA TYR A 90 17.88 -8.48 -3.92
C TYR A 90 18.42 -7.97 -5.24
N LYS A 91 18.85 -8.88 -6.11
CA LYS A 91 19.27 -8.55 -7.48
C LYS A 91 18.15 -8.91 -8.45
N GLU A 92 17.64 -7.92 -9.18
CA GLU A 92 16.71 -8.16 -10.29
C GLU A 92 17.45 -8.89 -11.41
N ILE A 93 16.84 -9.93 -11.97
CA ILE A 93 17.32 -10.68 -13.12
C ILE A 93 16.32 -10.64 -14.24
N THR A 94 16.81 -10.73 -15.46
CA THR A 94 16.02 -10.65 -16.68
C THR A 94 16.07 -11.95 -17.47
N ARG A 95 15.07 -12.14 -18.36
CA ARG A 95 15.01 -13.30 -19.25
C ARG A 95 16.23 -13.41 -20.19
N LYS A 96 16.90 -12.29 -20.49
CA LYS A 96 18.11 -12.28 -21.33
C LYS A 96 19.32 -12.81 -20.56
N GLU A 97 19.39 -12.53 -19.26
CA GLU A 97 20.49 -12.98 -18.42
C GLU A 97 20.36 -14.45 -18.05
N GLU A 98 19.15 -14.90 -17.66
CA GLU A 98 18.88 -16.25 -17.17
C GLU A 98 17.73 -16.95 -17.91
N PRO A 99 17.87 -17.27 -19.22
CA PRO A 99 16.80 -17.81 -20.03
C PRO A 99 16.29 -19.17 -19.54
N LYS A 100 17.16 -20.01 -18.96
CA LYS A 100 16.77 -21.34 -18.44
C LYS A 100 15.88 -21.21 -17.21
N LEU A 101 16.21 -20.31 -16.29
CA LEU A 101 15.39 -20.07 -15.10
C LEU A 101 14.01 -19.50 -15.49
N PHE A 102 13.97 -18.60 -16.44
CA PHE A 102 12.71 -18.05 -16.92
C PHE A 102 11.84 -19.08 -17.64
N ALA A 103 12.43 -20.03 -18.39
CA ALA A 103 11.71 -21.16 -18.97
C ALA A 103 11.13 -22.09 -17.90
N PHE A 104 11.88 -22.35 -16.83
CA PHE A 104 11.42 -23.10 -15.67
C PHE A 104 10.24 -22.41 -14.95
N ILE A 105 10.31 -21.09 -14.77
CA ILE A 105 9.19 -20.32 -14.20
C ILE A 105 7.97 -20.35 -15.14
N ASP A 106 8.14 -20.26 -16.46
CA ASP A 106 7.06 -20.38 -17.44
C ASP A 106 6.30 -21.71 -17.32
N GLU A 107 7.05 -22.81 -17.12
CA GLU A 107 6.45 -24.15 -16.90
C GLU A 107 5.61 -24.19 -15.63
N ILE A 108 6.12 -23.63 -14.51
CA ILE A 108 5.39 -23.57 -13.25
C ILE A 108 4.14 -22.71 -13.39
N VAL A 109 4.24 -21.54 -13.99
CA VAL A 109 3.12 -20.61 -14.22
C VAL A 109 2.02 -21.26 -15.04
N LYS A 110 2.40 -22.05 -16.07
CA LYS A 110 1.47 -22.81 -16.91
C LYS A 110 0.78 -23.92 -16.11
N THR A 111 1.53 -24.66 -15.30
CA THR A 111 1.00 -25.78 -14.48
C THR A 111 0.07 -25.29 -13.38
N THR A 112 0.37 -24.14 -12.77
CA THR A 112 -0.43 -23.55 -11.68
C THR A 112 -1.54 -22.62 -12.15
N GLU A 113 -1.68 -22.42 -13.47
CA GLU A 113 -2.67 -21.50 -14.09
C GLU A 113 -2.59 -20.08 -13.51
N THR A 114 -1.39 -19.61 -13.22
CA THR A 114 -1.13 -18.28 -12.66
C THR A 114 -0.60 -17.30 -13.72
N LYS A 115 -0.43 -16.04 -13.34
CA LYS A 115 0.21 -15.05 -14.19
C LYS A 115 1.71 -15.00 -13.92
N PHE A 116 2.51 -14.80 -14.98
CA PHE A 116 3.95 -14.61 -14.85
C PHE A 116 4.25 -13.40 -13.94
N PRO A 117 5.24 -13.50 -13.04
CA PRO A 117 5.64 -12.40 -12.15
C PRO A 117 6.13 -11.20 -12.96
N LYS A 118 5.91 -9.99 -12.44
CA LYS A 118 6.34 -8.74 -13.07
C LYS A 118 7.86 -8.64 -13.13
N LYS A 119 8.51 -9.04 -12.03
CA LYS A 119 9.95 -9.06 -11.87
C LYS A 119 10.36 -10.30 -11.11
N VAL A 120 11.56 -10.76 -11.37
CA VAL A 120 12.20 -11.89 -10.70
C VAL A 120 13.46 -11.38 -10.02
N TYR A 121 13.60 -11.70 -8.74
CA TYR A 121 14.72 -11.31 -7.91
C TYR A 121 15.43 -12.53 -7.36
N ILE A 122 16.73 -12.43 -7.22
CA ILE A 122 17.55 -13.41 -6.53
C ILE A 122 18.24 -12.78 -5.32
N SER A 123 18.48 -13.58 -4.28
CA SER A 123 19.27 -13.22 -3.10
C SER A 123 20.10 -14.39 -2.61
N SER A 124 20.89 -14.18 -1.56
CA SER A 124 21.65 -15.27 -0.90
C SER A 124 20.82 -16.11 0.07
N GLU A 125 19.56 -15.76 0.32
CA GLU A 125 18.70 -16.40 1.31
C GLU A 125 18.37 -17.86 0.98
N VAL A 126 17.95 -18.63 2.02
CA VAL A 126 17.41 -19.99 1.87
C VAL A 126 15.88 -19.92 1.89
N ASN A 127 15.31 -19.17 0.95
CA ASN A 127 13.87 -18.96 0.88
C ASN A 127 13.41 -18.68 -0.55
N ALA A 128 12.13 -18.91 -0.83
CA ALA A 128 11.46 -18.41 -2.02
C ALA A 128 10.13 -17.79 -1.62
N SER A 129 9.78 -16.67 -2.23
CA SER A 129 8.53 -15.97 -1.89
C SER A 129 7.99 -15.19 -3.08
N VAL A 130 6.69 -14.98 -3.08
CA VAL A 130 6.06 -14.05 -4.00
C VAL A 130 5.57 -12.85 -3.21
N PHE A 131 6.01 -11.68 -3.58
CA PHE A 131 5.69 -10.42 -2.91
C PHE A 131 5.20 -9.36 -3.91
N TYR A 132 4.70 -8.26 -3.38
CA TYR A 132 4.23 -7.13 -4.18
C TYR A 132 4.40 -5.83 -3.39
N ASP A 133 4.59 -4.73 -4.12
CA ASP A 133 4.60 -3.40 -3.52
C ASP A 133 3.17 -3.01 -3.16
N SER A 134 2.93 -2.67 -1.90
CA SER A 134 1.63 -2.22 -1.43
C SER A 134 1.50 -0.71 -1.58
N SER A 135 0.34 -0.26 -2.05
CA SER A 135 -0.04 1.15 -2.14
C SER A 135 -1.54 1.28 -1.90
N PHE A 136 -2.02 2.48 -1.61
CA PHE A 136 -3.46 2.74 -1.54
C PHE A 136 -4.21 2.20 -2.78
N TRP A 137 -3.66 2.43 -3.97
CA TRP A 137 -4.24 1.97 -5.22
C TRP A 137 -4.23 0.45 -5.40
N SER A 138 -3.37 -0.25 -4.68
CA SER A 138 -3.34 -1.72 -4.70
C SER A 138 -4.57 -2.36 -4.06
N MET A 139 -5.37 -1.59 -3.33
CA MET A 139 -6.66 -2.02 -2.80
C MET A 139 -7.74 -2.14 -3.90
N PHE A 140 -7.59 -1.43 -5.01
CA PHE A 140 -8.61 -1.34 -6.07
C PHE A 140 -8.17 -1.99 -7.38
N LEU A 141 -6.87 -2.02 -7.63
CA LEU A 141 -6.31 -2.48 -8.89
C LEU A 141 -5.66 -3.87 -8.74
N PRO A 142 -5.71 -4.70 -9.79
CA PRO A 142 -5.03 -5.99 -9.77
C PRO A 142 -3.52 -5.80 -9.61
N ILE A 143 -2.98 -6.36 -8.54
CA ILE A 143 -1.57 -6.22 -8.18
C ILE A 143 -0.72 -7.15 -9.05
N LYS A 144 0.34 -6.61 -9.63
CA LYS A 144 1.38 -7.40 -10.28
C LYS A 144 2.38 -7.86 -9.20
N LYS A 145 2.63 -9.15 -9.16
CA LYS A 145 3.49 -9.79 -8.16
C LYS A 145 4.92 -9.91 -8.65
N ASN A 146 5.86 -9.87 -7.73
CA ASN A 146 7.27 -10.13 -7.96
C ASN A 146 7.61 -11.49 -7.35
N LEU A 147 8.54 -12.22 -7.96
CA LEU A 147 9.06 -13.49 -7.46
C LEU A 147 10.46 -13.26 -6.89
N HIS A 148 10.71 -13.78 -5.72
CA HIS A 148 12.01 -13.88 -5.11
C HIS A 148 12.44 -15.35 -5.02
N ILE A 149 13.68 -15.64 -5.40
CA ILE A 149 14.30 -16.96 -5.30
C ILE A 149 15.65 -16.79 -4.62
N GLY A 150 15.81 -17.42 -3.47
CA GLY A 150 17.06 -17.45 -2.75
C GLY A 150 18.01 -18.51 -3.33
N LEU A 151 19.24 -18.13 -3.66
CA LEU A 151 20.26 -19.05 -4.17
C LEU A 151 20.63 -20.12 -3.13
N GLY A 152 20.55 -19.78 -1.84
CA GLY A 152 20.71 -20.77 -0.77
C GLY A 152 19.68 -21.89 -0.86
N LEU A 153 18.42 -21.58 -1.18
CA LEU A 153 17.39 -22.59 -1.40
C LEU A 153 17.71 -23.43 -2.65
N VAL A 154 18.05 -22.79 -3.77
CA VAL A 154 18.37 -23.48 -5.03
C VAL A 154 19.49 -24.49 -4.85
N ASN A 155 20.51 -24.14 -4.03
CA ASN A 155 21.64 -25.01 -3.74
C ASN A 155 21.33 -26.14 -2.73
N SER A 156 20.21 -26.04 -2.01
CA SER A 156 19.86 -26.96 -0.92
C SER A 156 18.85 -28.02 -1.33
N VAL A 157 18.20 -27.88 -2.49
CA VAL A 157 17.11 -28.75 -2.95
C VAL A 157 17.35 -29.24 -4.36
N THR A 158 16.72 -30.34 -4.72
CA THR A 158 16.69 -30.85 -6.08
C THR A 158 15.81 -30.00 -6.99
N HIS A 159 15.94 -30.17 -8.30
CA HIS A 159 15.12 -29.48 -9.29
C HIS A 159 13.61 -29.70 -9.09
N ASP A 160 13.21 -30.96 -8.77
CA ASP A 160 11.81 -31.30 -8.57
C ASP A 160 11.25 -30.73 -7.26
N GLU A 161 12.07 -30.73 -6.20
CA GLU A 161 11.72 -30.07 -4.93
C GLU A 161 11.57 -28.54 -5.11
N LEU A 162 12.49 -27.89 -5.84
CA LEU A 162 12.37 -26.47 -6.15
C LEU A 162 11.10 -26.20 -6.94
N LYS A 163 10.77 -27.06 -7.92
CA LYS A 163 9.53 -26.96 -8.69
C LYS A 163 8.30 -27.09 -7.79
N ALA A 164 8.31 -28.02 -6.84
CA ALA A 164 7.22 -28.20 -5.89
C ALA A 164 7.06 -26.97 -4.96
N ILE A 165 8.16 -26.44 -4.43
CA ILE A 165 8.17 -25.25 -3.57
C ILE A 165 7.61 -24.03 -4.33
N LEU A 166 8.13 -23.74 -5.52
CA LEU A 166 7.66 -22.61 -6.32
C LEU A 166 6.21 -22.82 -6.78
N SER A 167 5.82 -24.04 -7.14
CA SER A 167 4.42 -24.35 -7.46
C SER A 167 3.49 -24.12 -6.28
N HIS A 168 3.93 -24.41 -5.06
CA HIS A 168 3.21 -24.13 -3.83
C HIS A 168 3.04 -22.61 -3.64
N GLU A 169 4.11 -21.83 -3.77
CA GLU A 169 4.07 -20.36 -3.69
C GLU A 169 3.14 -19.74 -4.75
N PHE A 170 3.21 -20.22 -5.99
CA PHE A 170 2.29 -19.81 -7.04
C PHE A 170 0.86 -20.29 -6.79
N GLY A 171 0.67 -21.50 -6.25
CA GLY A 171 -0.62 -22.08 -5.91
C GLY A 171 -1.39 -21.24 -4.89
N HIS A 172 -0.72 -20.63 -3.93
CA HIS A 172 -1.34 -19.68 -3.01
C HIS A 172 -2.03 -18.51 -3.73
N PHE A 173 -1.65 -18.20 -4.96
CA PHE A 173 -2.21 -17.08 -5.73
C PHE A 173 -3.23 -17.48 -6.79
N SER A 174 -3.32 -18.76 -7.12
CA SER A 174 -4.34 -19.29 -8.06
C SER A 174 -5.70 -19.45 -7.40
N GLN A 175 -5.73 -19.74 -6.10
CA GLN A 175 -6.98 -19.98 -5.36
C GLN A 175 -7.78 -18.70 -5.13
N LYS A 176 -9.08 -18.72 -5.44
CA LYS A 176 -10.01 -17.59 -5.21
C LYS A 176 -10.05 -17.14 -3.75
N SER A 177 -9.91 -18.09 -2.82
CA SER A 177 -9.86 -17.81 -1.37
C SER A 177 -8.68 -16.96 -0.96
N MET A 178 -7.51 -17.21 -1.56
CA MET A 178 -6.30 -16.47 -1.28
C MET A 178 -6.31 -15.05 -1.85
N LYS A 179 -7.06 -14.82 -2.95
CA LYS A 179 -7.24 -13.46 -3.49
C LYS A 179 -7.94 -12.55 -2.49
N VAL A 180 -8.96 -13.05 -1.78
CA VAL A 180 -9.66 -12.28 -0.75
C VAL A 180 -8.76 -12.06 0.48
N GLY A 181 -8.05 -13.10 0.93
CA GLY A 181 -7.10 -12.98 2.05
C GLY A 181 -5.97 -11.99 1.75
N SER A 182 -5.37 -12.07 0.57
CA SER A 182 -4.36 -11.13 0.11
C SER A 182 -4.91 -9.69 0.02
N TYR A 183 -6.17 -9.52 -0.38
CA TYR A 183 -6.82 -8.22 -0.45
C TYR A 183 -7.04 -7.63 0.94
N VAL A 184 -7.56 -8.42 1.90
CA VAL A 184 -7.74 -8.01 3.30
C VAL A 184 -6.39 -7.68 3.94
N TYR A 185 -5.36 -8.48 3.69
CA TYR A 185 -4.01 -8.22 4.18
C TYR A 185 -3.47 -6.87 3.65
N ASN A 186 -3.66 -6.59 2.35
CA ASN A 186 -3.24 -5.30 1.78
C ASN A 186 -3.94 -4.11 2.40
N VAL A 187 -5.26 -4.21 2.61
CA VAL A 187 -6.02 -3.14 3.26
C VAL A 187 -5.52 -2.91 4.67
N ASN A 188 -5.28 -3.98 5.44
CA ASN A 188 -4.72 -3.88 6.78
C ASN A 188 -3.32 -3.27 6.79
N GLN A 189 -2.45 -3.68 5.88
CA GLN A 189 -1.10 -3.10 5.71
C GLN A 189 -1.16 -1.60 5.39
N VAL A 190 -2.04 -1.21 4.48
CA VAL A 190 -2.21 0.20 4.13
C VAL A 190 -2.72 1.00 5.32
N ILE A 191 -3.72 0.48 6.06
CA ILE A 191 -4.25 1.13 7.27
C ILE A 191 -3.16 1.20 8.35
N PHE A 192 -2.40 0.13 8.57
CA PHE A 192 -1.32 0.09 9.55
C PHE A 192 -0.22 1.10 9.21
N ASN A 193 0.23 1.13 7.97
CA ASN A 193 1.22 2.10 7.51
C ASN A 193 0.72 3.55 7.63
N LEU A 194 -0.59 3.77 7.45
CA LEU A 194 -1.22 5.08 7.65
C LEU A 194 -1.16 5.53 9.11
N LEU A 195 -1.38 4.61 10.04
CA LEU A 195 -1.43 4.92 11.47
C LEU A 195 -0.03 5.08 12.08
N PHE A 196 0.96 4.33 11.60
CA PHE A 196 2.25 4.18 12.26
C PHE A 196 3.46 4.69 11.46
N ASP A 197 3.37 4.83 10.13
CA ASP A 197 4.50 5.23 9.26
C ASP A 197 4.51 6.75 8.96
N ASN A 198 4.22 7.55 9.99
CA ASN A 198 4.02 9.00 9.85
C ASN A 198 5.20 9.88 10.30
N ASP A 199 6.43 9.36 10.32
CA ASP A 199 7.61 10.11 10.78
C ASP A 199 7.81 11.46 10.09
N SER A 200 7.57 11.53 8.77
CA SER A 200 7.69 12.78 8.03
C SER A 200 6.58 13.78 8.36
N TYR A 201 5.37 13.31 8.66
CA TYR A 201 4.24 14.17 9.04
C TYR A 201 4.39 14.67 10.47
N ASN A 202 4.84 13.80 11.37
CA ASN A 202 5.15 14.19 12.75
C ASN A 202 6.24 15.26 12.80
N LYS A 203 7.28 15.18 11.96
CA LYS A 203 8.30 16.22 11.81
C LYS A 203 7.71 17.54 11.30
N LEU A 204 6.77 17.49 10.35
CA LEU A 204 6.09 18.69 9.85
C LEU A 204 5.23 19.35 10.93
N ILE A 205 4.45 18.56 11.69
CA ILE A 205 3.66 19.09 12.82
C ILE A 205 4.54 19.69 13.89
N LEU A 206 5.62 19.00 14.27
CA LEU A 206 6.57 19.48 15.28
C LEU A 206 7.26 20.78 14.82
N ASN A 207 7.67 20.86 13.56
CA ASN A 207 8.23 22.10 13.00
C ASN A 207 7.21 23.24 13.02
N TRP A 208 5.95 22.96 12.68
CA TRP A 208 4.89 23.97 12.70
C TRP A 208 4.55 24.41 14.12
N ALA A 209 4.47 23.49 15.09
CA ALA A 209 4.27 23.81 16.50
C ALA A 209 5.43 24.64 17.06
N ASN A 210 6.65 24.34 16.67
CA ASN A 210 7.83 25.13 17.08
C ASN A 210 7.80 26.54 16.48
N VAL A 211 7.41 26.69 15.21
CA VAL A 211 7.26 28.01 14.59
C VAL A 211 6.15 28.83 15.28
N SER A 212 5.02 28.20 15.63
CA SER A 212 3.94 28.89 16.37
C SER A 212 4.37 29.32 17.79
N GLY A 213 5.28 28.56 18.41
CA GLY A 213 5.87 28.90 19.73
C GLY A 213 6.75 30.15 19.70
N TYR A 214 7.37 30.47 18.57
CA TYR A 214 8.15 31.72 18.40
C TYR A 214 7.29 32.98 18.23
N PHE A 215 6.01 32.84 17.91
CA PHE A 215 5.07 33.98 17.79
C PHE A 215 4.24 34.24 19.06
N SER A 216 4.47 33.51 20.15
CA SER A 216 3.76 33.63 21.43
C SER A 216 4.55 34.34 22.52
N ILE A 217 5.64 35.09 22.19
CA ILE A 217 6.40 35.95 23.12
C ILE A 217 6.14 37.40 22.78
#